data_d704655c20eba829064c18da68eba461
#
_entry.id   d704655c20eba829064c18da68eba461
#
_cell.length_a   1.000
_cell.length_b   1.000
_cell.length_c   1.000
_cell.angle_alpha   90.00
_cell.angle_beta   90.00
_cell.angle_gamma   90.00
#
_symmetry.space_group_name_H-M   'P 1'
#
loop_
_entity.id
_entity.type
_entity.pdbx_description
1 polymer ?
#
loop_
_entity_poly.entity_id
_entity_poly.type
_entity_poly.pdbx_seq_one_letter_code
_entity_poly.pdbx_strand_id
1 'polypeptide(L)' 'MHQCALCNEDIDEMATELGECIEVEGEFWHQECYAEYFDEAFETA' A
#
# COMPACT_ATOMS: atom_id res chain seq x y z
N MET A 1 -4.51 -4.40 -13.41
CA MET A 1 -4.49 -4.97 -12.07
C MET A 1 -3.15 -4.80 -11.40
N HIS A 2 -3.17 -4.36 -10.19
CA HIS A 2 -1.94 -4.12 -9.44
C HIS A 2 -1.91 -4.98 -8.20
N GLN A 3 -0.74 -5.11 -7.64
CA GLN A 3 -0.57 -5.90 -6.43
C GLN A 3 0.13 -5.07 -5.38
N CYS A 4 -0.27 -5.28 -4.13
CA CYS A 4 0.34 -4.57 -3.02
C CYS A 4 1.81 -4.98 -2.89
N ALA A 5 2.68 -3.99 -2.72
CA ALA A 5 4.10 -4.25 -2.63
C ALA A 5 4.47 -4.93 -1.30
N LEU A 6 3.60 -4.86 -0.33
CA LEU A 6 3.86 -5.45 0.98
C LEU A 6 3.26 -6.85 1.13
N CYS A 7 1.96 -6.98 0.88
CA CYS A 7 1.28 -8.26 1.09
C CYS A 7 1.04 -9.04 -0.21
N ASN A 8 1.30 -8.44 -1.35
CA ASN A 8 1.14 -9.06 -2.66
C ASN A 8 -0.30 -9.43 -2.99
N GLU A 9 -1.25 -8.79 -2.35
CA GLU A 9 -2.65 -9.04 -2.66
C GLU A 9 -3.08 -8.17 -3.83
N ASP A 10 -4.03 -8.66 -4.59
CA ASP A 10 -4.52 -7.94 -5.76
C ASP A 10 -5.18 -6.63 -5.35
N ILE A 11 -4.87 -5.59 -6.11
CA ILE A 11 -5.46 -4.27 -5.90
C ILE A 11 -6.30 -3.93 -7.11
N ASP A 12 -7.58 -3.72 -6.88
CA ASP A 12 -8.52 -3.37 -7.92
C ASP A 12 -8.48 -1.88 -8.20
N GLU A 13 -8.95 -1.51 -9.39
CA GLU A 13 -9.05 -0.11 -9.75
C GLU A 13 -10.00 0.62 -8.80
N MET A 14 -10.99 -0.08 -8.33
CA MET A 14 -11.95 0.47 -7.39
C MET A 14 -11.30 0.86 -6.07
N ALA A 15 -10.31 0.09 -5.66
CA ALA A 15 -9.60 0.38 -4.41
C ALA A 15 -8.91 1.73 -4.49
N THR A 16 -8.40 2.08 -5.66
CA THR A 16 -7.75 3.36 -5.87
C THR A 16 -8.77 4.50 -5.78
N GLU A 17 -9.94 4.28 -6.35
CA GLU A 17 -11.00 5.30 -6.34
C GLU A 17 -11.56 5.48 -4.93
N LEU A 18 -11.63 4.42 -4.18
CA LEU A 18 -12.13 4.47 -2.81
C LEU A 18 -11.09 4.98 -1.82
N GLY A 19 -9.85 5.12 -2.27
CA GLY A 19 -8.77 5.59 -1.41
C GLY A 19 -8.27 4.52 -0.47
N GLU A 20 -8.45 3.26 -0.81
CA GLU A 20 -7.98 2.14 0.01
C GLU A 20 -6.54 1.76 -0.29
N CYS A 21 -6.00 2.27 -1.37
CA CYS A 21 -4.61 2.01 -1.72
C CYS A 21 -3.94 3.30 -2.19
N ILE A 22 -2.62 3.30 -2.14
CA ILE A 22 -1.84 4.46 -2.55
C ILE A 22 -0.75 4.00 -3.52
N GLU A 23 -0.27 4.94 -4.32
CA GLU A 23 0.80 4.69 -5.26
C GLU A 23 2.06 5.41 -4.78
N VAL A 24 3.13 4.66 -4.61
CA VAL A 24 4.40 5.21 -4.16
C VAL A 24 5.51 4.73 -5.09
N GLU A 25 6.13 5.67 -5.77
CA GLU A 25 7.25 5.39 -6.68
C GLU A 25 6.96 4.27 -7.68
N GLY A 26 5.75 4.28 -8.23
CA GLY A 26 5.36 3.30 -9.23
C GLY A 26 4.84 1.99 -8.64
N GLU A 27 4.79 1.89 -7.35
CA GLU A 27 4.29 0.71 -6.67
C GLU A 27 2.99 1.03 -5.95
N PHE A 28 2.12 0.03 -5.87
CA PHE A 28 0.85 0.19 -5.20
C PHE A 28 0.89 -0.49 -3.84
N TRP A 29 0.33 0.17 -2.85
CA TRP A 29 0.28 -0.31 -1.48
C TRP A 29 -1.13 -0.13 -0.95
N HIS A 30 -1.57 -1.06 -0.13
CA HIS A 30 -2.78 -0.83 0.62
C HIS A 30 -2.49 0.26 1.65
N GLN A 31 -3.48 1.09 1.92
CA GLN A 31 -3.30 2.17 2.87
C GLN A 31 -2.83 1.64 4.22
N GLU A 32 -3.43 0.56 4.66
CA GLU A 32 -3.06 -0.07 5.92
C GLU A 32 -1.66 -0.66 5.88
N CYS A 33 -1.32 -1.29 4.77
CA CYS A 33 0.00 -1.89 4.59
C CYS A 33 1.09 -0.84 4.63
N TYR A 34 0.85 0.27 3.95
CA TYR A 34 1.83 1.34 3.91
C TYR A 34 1.99 1.97 5.28
N ALA A 35 0.89 2.16 5.98
CA ALA A 35 0.93 2.74 7.32
C ALA A 35 1.70 1.85 8.28
N GLU A 36 1.48 0.55 8.19
CA GLU A 36 2.20 -0.41 9.02
C GLU A 36 3.68 -0.43 8.71
N TYR A 37 4.00 -0.46 7.44
CA TYR A 37 5.40 -0.45 7.02
C TYR A 37 6.09 0.82 7.47
N PHE A 38 5.44 1.94 7.29
CA PHE A 38 6.01 3.24 7.66
C PHE A 38 6.18 3.35 9.17
N ASP A 39 5.22 2.84 9.90
CA ASP A 39 5.26 2.87 11.36
C ASP A 39 6.41 2.03 11.91
N GLU A 40 6.59 0.84 11.34
CA GLU A 40 7.68 -0.03 11.73
C GLU A 40 9.04 0.59 11.42
N ALA A 41 9.17 1.16 10.23
CA ALA A 41 10.41 1.78 9.83
C ALA A 41 10.72 3.00 10.70
N PHE A 42 9.68 3.67 11.18
CA PHE A 42 9.84 4.83 12.02
C PHE A 42 10.27 4.47 13.44
N GLU A 43 9.75 3.37 13.92
CA GLU A 43 10.08 2.91 15.28
C GLU A 43 11.49 2.35 15.37
N THR A 44 11.99 1.80 14.29
CA THR A 44 13.31 1.20 14.27
C THR A 44 14.45 2.23 14.20
N ALA A 45 14.10 3.45 13.94
CA ALA A 45 15.08 4.55 13.88
C ALA A 45 15.38 5.13 15.30
#